data_839458c176ea5373720037492be6d44f
#
_entry.id   839458c176ea5373720037492be6d44f
#
_cell.length_a   1.000
_cell.length_b   1.000
_cell.length_c   1.000
_cell.angle_alpha   90.00
_cell.angle_beta   90.00
_cell.angle_gamma   90.00
#
_symmetry.space_group_name_H-M   'P 1'
#
loop_
_entity.id
_entity.type
_entity.pdbx_description
1 polymer ?
#
loop_
_entity_poly.entity_id
_entity_poly.type
_entity_poly.pdbx_seq_one_letter_code
_entity_poly.pdbx_strand_id
1 'polypeptide(L)'
;MDNLAKPKNRALFLVSVAVTGAFAGAAVWLFFFAMEHGIDYLWTEIPHMLGVASPELASGPFGFLPYPFFVCLLGGLLIGLYEKMTGTKTDDLNQVMAKVKQDGRYPYDNLGKLSLAALLPLLFGGSIGPEAGLTGVIAGLCSWVGDRMRRFDAEFRQLTLLGTQAALTALFTAPIFGFVAPLAGSADGRGAGEDSASDEITIKLPKAQKTVVYGIAIAGGLGTYLLLGQLMGGGMGMPRFEAAEVGNLELVWLIPLALVGTVCGWLYFVSEHASEALSHAIGERPVVKAMLAGLALAICGTVLPYTMFAGETQADVLMETYLTIPAGVLIATGLVKAMLTPPSSIWAGVAATSSRLSFRA
;
A
#
# COMPACT_ATOMS: atom_id res chain seq x y z
N MET A 1 -28.99 -8.82 -17.85
CA MET A 1 -29.73 -8.21 -16.70
C MET A 1 -30.99 -8.97 -16.30
N ASP A 2 -31.66 -9.66 -17.21
CA ASP A 2 -32.88 -10.42 -16.88
C ASP A 2 -32.65 -11.61 -15.91
N ASN A 3 -31.45 -12.16 -15.85
CA ASN A 3 -31.16 -13.29 -14.95
C ASN A 3 -31.07 -12.90 -13.45
N LEU A 4 -30.77 -11.66 -13.13
CA LEU A 4 -30.82 -11.15 -11.74
C LEU A 4 -32.22 -10.84 -11.24
N ALA A 5 -33.25 -10.91 -12.13
CA ALA A 5 -34.63 -10.71 -11.72
C ALA A 5 -35.17 -11.88 -10.87
N LYS A 6 -34.56 -13.08 -10.96
CA LYS A 6 -34.94 -14.23 -10.14
C LYS A 6 -34.36 -14.15 -8.75
N PRO A 7 -35.15 -14.27 -7.65
CA PRO A 7 -34.68 -14.12 -6.26
C PRO A 7 -33.52 -15.07 -5.88
N LYS A 8 -33.50 -16.27 -6.45
CA LYS A 8 -32.42 -17.24 -6.24
C LYS A 8 -31.07 -16.76 -6.80
N ASN A 9 -31.06 -16.11 -7.94
CA ASN A 9 -29.84 -15.60 -8.57
C ASN A 9 -29.31 -14.36 -7.83
N ARG A 10 -30.19 -13.54 -7.28
CA ARG A 10 -29.81 -12.41 -6.40
C ARG A 10 -29.14 -12.88 -5.12
N ALA A 11 -29.71 -13.88 -4.44
CA ALA A 11 -29.12 -14.43 -3.24
C ALA A 11 -27.73 -15.03 -3.52
N LEU A 12 -27.59 -15.79 -4.62
CA LEU A 12 -26.31 -16.36 -5.02
C LEU A 12 -25.28 -15.28 -5.34
N PHE A 13 -25.67 -14.20 -6.02
CA PHE A 13 -24.79 -13.06 -6.31
C PHE A 13 -24.31 -12.38 -5.01
N LEU A 14 -25.21 -12.10 -4.06
CA LEU A 14 -24.83 -11.48 -2.79
C LEU A 14 -23.90 -12.37 -1.96
N VAL A 15 -24.13 -13.69 -1.95
CA VAL A 15 -23.22 -14.65 -1.32
C VAL A 15 -21.86 -14.64 -2.01
N SER A 16 -21.81 -14.59 -3.34
CA SER A 16 -20.55 -14.49 -4.09
C SER A 16 -19.79 -13.22 -3.74
N VAL A 17 -20.48 -12.09 -3.61
CA VAL A 17 -19.89 -10.80 -3.20
C VAL A 17 -19.32 -10.90 -1.78
N ALA A 18 -20.06 -11.47 -0.83
CA ALA A 18 -19.61 -11.66 0.55
C ALA A 18 -18.37 -12.56 0.62
N VAL A 19 -18.39 -13.69 -0.09
CA VAL A 19 -17.24 -14.62 -0.15
C VAL A 19 -16.02 -13.98 -0.79
N THR A 20 -16.19 -13.21 -1.87
CA THR A 20 -15.08 -12.50 -2.51
C THR A 20 -14.49 -11.44 -1.56
N GLY A 21 -15.34 -10.69 -0.86
CA GLY A 21 -14.90 -9.74 0.15
C GLY A 21 -14.14 -10.45 1.28
N ALA A 22 -14.70 -11.51 1.85
CA ALA A 22 -14.07 -12.29 2.92
C ALA A 22 -12.72 -12.87 2.50
N PHE A 23 -12.62 -13.39 1.28
CA PHE A 23 -11.37 -13.90 0.74
C PHE A 23 -10.33 -12.79 0.56
N ALA A 24 -10.74 -11.62 0.10
CA ALA A 24 -9.89 -10.46 -0.03
C ALA A 24 -9.36 -9.99 1.35
N GLY A 25 -10.23 -9.92 2.36
CA GLY A 25 -9.84 -9.58 3.73
C GLY A 25 -8.87 -10.60 4.35
N ALA A 26 -9.09 -11.89 4.11
CA ALA A 26 -8.18 -12.95 4.55
C ALA A 26 -6.81 -12.85 3.87
N ALA A 27 -6.76 -12.50 2.58
CA ALA A 27 -5.52 -12.31 1.85
C ALA A 27 -4.72 -11.10 2.37
N VAL A 28 -5.40 -9.99 2.67
CA VAL A 28 -4.79 -8.81 3.32
C VAL A 28 -4.21 -9.20 4.67
N TRP A 29 -5.01 -9.87 5.50
CA TRP A 29 -4.54 -10.33 6.81
C TRP A 29 -3.31 -11.23 6.70
N LEU A 30 -3.33 -12.21 5.81
CA LEU A 30 -2.21 -13.15 5.62
C LEU A 30 -0.93 -12.42 5.19
N PHE A 31 -1.06 -11.41 4.31
CA PHE A 31 0.10 -10.62 3.89
C PHE A 31 0.69 -9.81 5.05
N PHE A 32 -0.15 -9.14 5.84
CA PHE A 32 0.30 -8.41 7.02
C PHE A 32 0.91 -9.34 8.07
N PHE A 33 0.28 -10.47 8.33
CA PHE A 33 0.80 -11.48 9.24
C PHE A 33 2.20 -11.94 8.81
N ALA A 34 2.40 -12.24 7.52
CA ALA A 34 3.70 -12.63 6.99
C ALA A 34 4.72 -11.49 7.06
N MET A 35 4.29 -10.25 6.81
CA MET A 35 5.12 -9.06 6.88
C MET A 35 5.58 -8.78 8.31
N GLU A 36 4.67 -8.74 9.27
CA GLU A 36 4.97 -8.48 10.69
C GLU A 36 5.92 -9.52 11.26
N HIS A 37 5.62 -10.81 11.09
CA HIS A 37 6.48 -11.88 11.57
C HIS A 37 7.84 -11.89 10.86
N GLY A 38 7.87 -11.56 9.58
CA GLY A 38 9.12 -11.45 8.83
C GLY A 38 9.98 -10.27 9.29
N ILE A 39 9.35 -9.11 9.58
CA ILE A 39 10.03 -7.95 10.14
C ILE A 39 10.55 -8.28 11.54
N ASP A 40 9.72 -8.83 12.41
CA ASP A 40 10.11 -9.20 13.78
C ASP A 40 11.28 -10.20 13.77
N TYR A 41 11.19 -11.25 12.97
CA TYR A 41 12.27 -12.22 12.83
C TYR A 41 13.58 -11.58 12.36
N LEU A 42 13.51 -10.70 11.32
CA LEU A 42 14.70 -10.11 10.73
C LEU A 42 15.30 -9.00 11.62
N TRP A 43 14.47 -8.22 12.31
CA TRP A 43 14.91 -7.01 13.01
C TRP A 43 14.97 -7.16 14.53
N THR A 44 14.39 -8.21 15.11
CA THR A 44 14.38 -8.50 16.55
C THR A 44 15.09 -9.80 16.84
N GLU A 45 14.62 -10.91 16.29
CA GLU A 45 15.14 -12.24 16.63
C GLU A 45 16.60 -12.46 16.14
N ILE A 46 16.89 -12.15 14.87
CA ILE A 46 18.25 -12.34 14.33
C ILE A 46 19.28 -11.48 15.07
N PRO A 47 19.10 -10.17 15.30
CA PRO A 47 20.02 -9.38 16.09
C PRO A 47 20.25 -9.95 17.49
N HIS A 48 19.17 -10.40 18.14
CA HIS A 48 19.24 -11.02 19.47
C HIS A 48 20.10 -12.31 19.44
N MET A 49 19.88 -13.17 18.44
CA MET A 49 20.66 -14.39 18.25
C MET A 49 22.16 -14.13 17.96
N LEU A 50 22.45 -13.02 17.29
CA LEU A 50 23.82 -12.59 16.97
C LEU A 50 24.49 -11.84 18.12
N GLY A 51 23.80 -11.59 19.24
CA GLY A 51 24.28 -10.78 20.36
C GLY A 51 24.51 -9.30 19.99
N VAL A 52 23.85 -8.83 18.91
CA VAL A 52 23.86 -7.43 18.48
C VAL A 52 22.65 -6.76 19.12
N ALA A 53 22.84 -5.57 19.70
CA ALA A 53 21.69 -4.81 20.21
C ALA A 53 20.72 -4.56 19.07
N SER A 54 19.46 -5.03 19.25
CA SER A 54 18.41 -4.70 18.29
C SER A 54 18.35 -3.18 18.11
N PRO A 55 18.14 -2.69 16.91
CA PRO A 55 17.88 -1.28 16.70
C PRO A 55 16.52 -0.95 17.33
N GLU A 56 16.48 -0.77 18.64
CA GLU A 56 15.33 -0.14 19.27
C GLU A 56 15.19 1.22 18.64
N LEU A 57 14.14 1.42 17.87
CA LEU A 57 13.80 2.69 17.23
C LEU A 57 13.71 3.83 18.27
N ALA A 58 13.58 3.49 19.54
CA ALA A 58 13.54 4.40 20.67
C ALA A 58 14.92 4.75 21.28
N SER A 59 15.99 4.04 20.96
CA SER A 59 17.28 4.19 21.68
C SER A 59 18.18 5.36 21.23
N GLY A 60 17.58 6.35 20.66
CA GLY A 60 18.25 7.63 20.40
C GLY A 60 18.55 7.88 18.92
N PRO A 61 18.57 9.17 18.54
CA PRO A 61 18.62 9.58 17.14
C PRO A 61 19.98 9.35 16.44
N PHE A 62 21.01 8.93 17.17
CA PHE A 62 22.38 8.79 16.67
C PHE A 62 23.03 7.44 16.99
N GLY A 63 22.23 6.39 17.22
CA GLY A 63 22.76 5.05 17.42
C GLY A 63 23.41 4.52 16.16
N PHE A 64 24.73 4.49 16.07
CA PHE A 64 25.48 3.83 15.01
C PHE A 64 25.41 2.32 15.24
N LEU A 65 24.35 1.70 14.75
CA LEU A 65 24.21 0.25 14.76
C LEU A 65 24.57 -0.28 13.37
N PRO A 66 25.63 -1.08 13.23
CA PRO A 66 26.05 -1.60 11.93
C PRO A 66 25.03 -2.59 11.33
N TYR A 67 24.19 -3.22 12.18
CA TYR A 67 23.22 -4.22 11.74
C TYR A 67 22.20 -3.66 10.72
N PRO A 68 21.49 -2.54 10.96
CA PRO A 68 20.56 -1.96 10.00
C PRO A 68 21.22 -1.65 8.65
N PHE A 69 22.46 -1.17 8.68
CA PHE A 69 23.22 -0.87 7.47
C PHE A 69 23.39 -2.11 6.58
N PHE A 70 23.82 -3.23 7.17
CA PHE A 70 24.04 -4.47 6.43
C PHE A 70 22.74 -5.10 5.95
N VAL A 71 21.67 -5.05 6.76
CA VAL A 71 20.37 -5.61 6.39
C VAL A 71 19.76 -4.85 5.22
N CYS A 72 19.77 -3.52 5.22
CA CYS A 72 19.25 -2.72 4.11
C CYS A 72 20.07 -2.95 2.82
N LEU A 73 21.39 -3.05 2.93
CA LEU A 73 22.26 -3.30 1.78
C LEU A 73 22.01 -4.70 1.20
N LEU A 74 21.93 -5.72 2.07
CA LEU A 74 21.56 -7.09 1.68
C LEU A 74 20.18 -7.13 1.03
N GLY A 75 19.22 -6.41 1.60
CA GLY A 75 17.87 -6.26 1.04
C GLY A 75 17.90 -5.69 -0.37
N GLY A 76 18.63 -4.59 -0.59
CA GLY A 76 18.80 -4.02 -1.93
C GLY A 76 19.38 -5.03 -2.93
N LEU A 77 20.38 -5.82 -2.51
CA LEU A 77 20.96 -6.88 -3.34
C LEU A 77 19.93 -7.97 -3.68
N LEU A 78 19.22 -8.48 -2.68
CA LEU A 78 18.23 -9.55 -2.86
C LEU A 78 17.05 -9.10 -3.73
N ILE A 79 16.52 -7.89 -3.51
CA ILE A 79 15.46 -7.30 -4.32
C ILE A 79 15.90 -7.16 -5.78
N GLY A 80 17.08 -6.60 -6.01
CA GLY A 80 17.60 -6.41 -7.35
C GLY A 80 17.90 -7.72 -8.09
N LEU A 81 18.41 -8.74 -7.39
CA LEU A 81 18.61 -10.09 -7.94
C LEU A 81 17.25 -10.75 -8.25
N TYR A 82 16.29 -10.61 -7.35
CA TYR A 82 14.96 -11.17 -7.53
C TYR A 82 14.26 -10.56 -8.76
N GLU A 83 14.29 -9.24 -8.91
CA GLU A 83 13.76 -8.56 -10.10
C GLU A 83 14.49 -9.00 -11.37
N LYS A 84 15.82 -9.10 -11.34
CA LYS A 84 16.62 -9.57 -12.48
C LYS A 84 16.29 -11.00 -12.90
N MET A 85 16.03 -11.90 -11.94
CA MET A 85 15.75 -13.31 -12.22
C MET A 85 14.30 -13.54 -12.66
N THR A 86 13.35 -12.80 -12.09
CA THR A 86 11.93 -13.05 -12.33
C THR A 86 11.31 -12.11 -13.36
N GLY A 87 11.91 -10.94 -13.58
CA GLY A 87 11.33 -9.85 -14.38
C GLY A 87 10.06 -9.25 -13.76
N THR A 88 9.74 -9.60 -12.48
CA THR A 88 8.51 -9.21 -11.84
C THR A 88 8.67 -7.84 -11.18
N LYS A 89 7.79 -6.92 -11.56
CA LYS A 89 7.62 -5.60 -10.93
C LYS A 89 6.22 -5.51 -10.34
N THR A 90 6.07 -4.76 -9.27
CA THR A 90 4.76 -4.46 -8.69
C THR A 90 4.20 -3.19 -9.33
N ASP A 91 2.91 -3.19 -9.64
CA ASP A 91 2.20 -1.98 -10.07
C ASP A 91 1.80 -1.17 -8.83
N ASP A 92 1.78 0.15 -8.95
CA ASP A 92 1.21 1.02 -7.92
C ASP A 92 -0.33 0.93 -7.87
N LEU A 93 -0.93 1.48 -6.80
CA LEU A 93 -2.38 1.48 -6.61
C LEU A 93 -3.13 2.05 -7.83
N ASN A 94 -2.64 3.15 -8.41
CA ASN A 94 -3.31 3.82 -9.52
C ASN A 94 -3.27 2.98 -10.79
N GLN A 95 -2.12 2.35 -11.06
CA GLN A 95 -1.94 1.45 -12.20
C GLN A 95 -2.82 0.19 -12.08
N VAL A 96 -2.84 -0.41 -10.88
CA VAL A 96 -3.72 -1.57 -10.60
C VAL A 96 -5.18 -1.19 -10.81
N MET A 97 -5.62 -0.07 -10.24
CA MET A 97 -7.00 0.39 -10.38
C MET A 97 -7.36 0.75 -11.80
N ALA A 98 -6.44 1.36 -12.57
CA ALA A 98 -6.64 1.64 -13.98
C ALA A 98 -6.82 0.33 -14.79
N LYS A 99 -5.95 -0.67 -14.60
CA LYS A 99 -6.07 -1.98 -15.25
C LYS A 99 -7.38 -2.70 -14.89
N VAL A 100 -7.74 -2.70 -13.60
CA VAL A 100 -9.01 -3.32 -13.14
C VAL A 100 -10.23 -2.61 -13.71
N LYS A 101 -10.22 -1.29 -13.82
CA LYS A 101 -11.30 -0.52 -14.42
C LYS A 101 -11.40 -0.75 -15.93
N GLN A 102 -10.28 -0.77 -16.63
CA GLN A 102 -10.21 -0.92 -18.08
C GLN A 102 -10.55 -2.36 -18.52
N ASP A 103 -9.86 -3.34 -17.95
CA ASP A 103 -9.93 -4.75 -18.37
C ASP A 103 -10.91 -5.57 -17.54
N GLY A 104 -11.34 -5.08 -16.37
CA GLY A 104 -12.12 -5.80 -15.36
C GLY A 104 -11.35 -6.94 -14.70
N ARG A 105 -10.06 -7.01 -14.94
CA ARG A 105 -9.17 -8.10 -14.51
C ARG A 105 -7.80 -7.55 -14.18
N TYR A 106 -7.12 -8.27 -13.30
CA TYR A 106 -5.70 -8.11 -13.08
C TYR A 106 -4.99 -9.47 -13.29
N PRO A 107 -3.81 -9.51 -13.94
CA PRO A 107 -3.09 -10.76 -14.18
C PRO A 107 -2.78 -11.48 -12.85
N TYR A 108 -3.00 -12.80 -12.81
CA TYR A 108 -2.75 -13.60 -11.60
C TYR A 108 -1.85 -14.83 -11.85
N ASP A 109 -1.28 -14.96 -13.04
CA ASP A 109 -0.46 -16.13 -13.43
C ASP A 109 0.80 -16.26 -12.55
N ASN A 110 1.29 -15.17 -11.99
CA ASN A 110 2.51 -15.10 -11.19
C ASN A 110 2.30 -14.50 -9.79
N LEU A 111 1.14 -14.73 -9.16
CA LEU A 111 0.82 -14.15 -7.85
C LEU A 111 1.86 -14.40 -6.77
N GLY A 112 2.44 -15.61 -6.70
CA GLY A 112 3.47 -15.93 -5.73
C GLY A 112 4.74 -15.10 -5.93
N LYS A 113 5.14 -14.87 -7.19
CA LYS A 113 6.27 -13.98 -7.49
C LYS A 113 5.94 -12.52 -7.18
N LEU A 114 4.73 -12.10 -7.50
CA LEU A 114 4.26 -10.74 -7.21
C LEU A 114 4.18 -10.48 -5.69
N SER A 115 3.66 -11.45 -4.92
CA SER A 115 3.59 -11.37 -3.46
C SER A 115 4.99 -11.24 -2.83
N LEU A 116 5.95 -12.02 -3.32
CA LEU A 116 7.33 -11.94 -2.82
C LEU A 116 8.00 -10.63 -3.23
N ALA A 117 7.77 -10.15 -4.47
CA ALA A 117 8.26 -8.84 -4.91
C ALA A 117 7.70 -7.70 -4.06
N ALA A 118 6.43 -7.79 -3.64
CA ALA A 118 5.80 -6.80 -2.76
C ALA A 118 6.32 -6.88 -1.32
N LEU A 119 6.61 -8.08 -0.82
CA LEU A 119 7.01 -8.32 0.57
C LEU A 119 8.48 -7.97 0.83
N LEU A 120 9.39 -8.29 -0.09
CA LEU A 120 10.83 -8.08 0.10
C LEU A 120 11.20 -6.64 0.51
N PRO A 121 10.76 -5.57 -0.17
CA PRO A 121 11.09 -4.21 0.24
C PRO A 121 10.62 -3.87 1.66
N LEU A 122 9.45 -4.37 2.06
CA LEU A 122 8.88 -4.14 3.38
C LEU A 122 9.69 -4.85 4.47
N LEU A 123 10.12 -6.08 4.23
CA LEU A 123 10.94 -6.86 5.16
C LEU A 123 12.31 -6.22 5.41
N PHE A 124 12.92 -5.65 4.37
CA PHE A 124 14.25 -5.06 4.46
C PHE A 124 14.25 -3.56 4.81
N GLY A 125 13.18 -3.07 5.43
CA GLY A 125 13.09 -1.74 6.00
C GLY A 125 12.78 -0.63 5.00
N GLY A 126 12.28 -0.97 3.81
CA GLY A 126 11.93 0.00 2.78
C GLY A 126 10.95 1.05 3.29
N SER A 127 11.22 2.31 2.99
CA SER A 127 10.34 3.44 3.32
C SER A 127 9.14 3.50 2.37
N ILE A 128 8.36 2.43 2.33
CA ILE A 128 7.20 2.24 1.44
C ILE A 128 6.05 1.67 2.25
N GLY A 129 4.82 2.08 1.92
CA GLY A 129 3.63 1.46 2.49
C GLY A 129 3.30 0.12 1.81
N PRO A 130 2.62 -0.79 2.50
CA PRO A 130 2.23 -2.10 1.97
C PRO A 130 1.29 -1.99 0.77
N GLU A 131 0.57 -0.88 0.64
CA GLU A 131 -0.34 -0.59 -0.47
C GLU A 131 0.37 -0.58 -1.83
N ALA A 132 1.66 -0.23 -1.87
CA ALA A 132 2.44 -0.11 -3.08
C ALA A 132 2.63 -1.44 -3.84
N GLY A 133 2.52 -2.57 -3.16
CA GLY A 133 2.68 -3.89 -3.80
C GLY A 133 1.49 -4.83 -3.57
N LEU A 134 0.84 -4.72 -2.41
CA LEU A 134 -0.25 -5.59 -2.00
C LEU A 134 -1.49 -5.44 -2.90
N THR A 135 -1.77 -4.24 -3.41
CA THR A 135 -2.95 -3.98 -4.26
C THR A 135 -2.96 -4.84 -5.53
N GLY A 136 -1.82 -5.03 -6.18
CA GLY A 136 -1.70 -5.91 -7.33
C GLY A 136 -1.94 -7.38 -6.98
N VAL A 137 -1.42 -7.83 -5.85
CA VAL A 137 -1.64 -9.20 -5.35
C VAL A 137 -3.13 -9.44 -5.08
N ILE A 138 -3.79 -8.50 -4.41
CA ILE A 138 -5.22 -8.60 -4.10
C ILE A 138 -6.07 -8.57 -5.37
N ALA A 139 -5.82 -7.64 -6.27
CA ALA A 139 -6.56 -7.54 -7.53
C ALA A 139 -6.42 -8.83 -8.36
N GLY A 140 -5.23 -9.43 -8.37
CA GLY A 140 -4.99 -10.73 -8.99
C GLY A 140 -5.76 -11.87 -8.31
N LEU A 141 -5.74 -11.93 -6.98
CA LEU A 141 -6.52 -12.92 -6.22
C LEU A 141 -8.02 -12.77 -6.44
N CYS A 142 -8.54 -11.53 -6.44
CA CYS A 142 -9.95 -11.28 -6.72
C CYS A 142 -10.33 -11.67 -8.16
N SER A 143 -9.43 -11.45 -9.12
CA SER A 143 -9.60 -11.91 -10.50
C SER A 143 -9.64 -13.42 -10.60
N TRP A 144 -8.76 -14.13 -9.86
CA TRP A 144 -8.74 -15.58 -9.78
C TRP A 144 -10.04 -16.14 -9.18
N VAL A 145 -10.55 -15.55 -8.09
CA VAL A 145 -11.84 -15.91 -7.48
C VAL A 145 -12.97 -15.67 -8.50
N GLY A 146 -13.00 -14.52 -9.14
CA GLY A 146 -13.99 -14.17 -10.15
C GLY A 146 -14.03 -15.18 -11.30
N ASP A 147 -12.86 -15.61 -11.80
CA ASP A 147 -12.79 -16.65 -12.86
C ASP A 147 -13.34 -18.01 -12.42
N ARG A 148 -13.09 -18.39 -11.15
CA ARG A 148 -13.67 -19.63 -10.58
C ARG A 148 -15.17 -19.56 -10.40
N MET A 149 -15.69 -18.38 -10.07
CA MET A 149 -17.13 -18.14 -9.89
C MET A 149 -17.90 -17.92 -11.20
N ARG A 150 -17.22 -17.80 -12.33
CA ARG A 150 -17.79 -17.60 -13.67
C ARG A 150 -18.86 -18.64 -14.06
N ARG A 151 -18.83 -19.83 -13.45
CA ARG A 151 -19.83 -20.89 -13.66
C ARG A 151 -21.24 -20.50 -13.21
N PHE A 152 -21.39 -19.44 -12.44
CA PHE A 152 -22.67 -19.01 -11.85
C PHE A 152 -23.30 -17.81 -12.56
N ASP A 153 -22.87 -17.48 -13.80
CA ASP A 153 -23.42 -16.37 -14.59
C ASP A 153 -23.38 -14.99 -13.89
N ALA A 154 -22.60 -14.87 -12.82
CA ALA A 154 -22.35 -13.58 -12.18
C ALA A 154 -21.46 -12.72 -13.09
N GLU A 155 -21.72 -11.44 -13.17
CA GLU A 155 -20.89 -10.50 -13.91
C GLU A 155 -19.52 -10.38 -13.21
N PHE A 156 -18.65 -11.24 -13.60
CA PHE A 156 -17.34 -11.54 -13.00
C PHE A 156 -16.40 -10.31 -12.87
N ARG A 157 -16.47 -9.39 -13.83
CA ARG A 157 -15.72 -8.13 -13.80
C ARG A 157 -16.08 -7.27 -12.57
N GLN A 158 -17.34 -7.34 -12.15
CA GLN A 158 -17.84 -6.64 -10.97
C GLN A 158 -17.29 -7.24 -9.68
N LEU A 159 -17.12 -8.55 -9.60
CA LEU A 159 -16.55 -9.23 -8.43
C LEU A 159 -15.09 -8.84 -8.17
N THR A 160 -14.29 -8.71 -9.22
CA THR A 160 -12.90 -8.23 -9.08
C THR A 160 -12.85 -6.82 -8.50
N LEU A 161 -13.66 -5.91 -9.03
CA LEU A 161 -13.72 -4.54 -8.53
C LEU A 161 -14.20 -4.48 -7.07
N LEU A 162 -15.26 -5.22 -6.74
CA LEU A 162 -15.81 -5.29 -5.38
C LEU A 162 -14.82 -5.87 -4.38
N GLY A 163 -14.15 -6.96 -4.75
CA GLY A 163 -13.14 -7.58 -3.90
C GLY A 163 -11.93 -6.67 -3.68
N THR A 164 -11.47 -5.99 -4.72
CA THR A 164 -10.36 -5.02 -4.60
C THR A 164 -10.73 -3.85 -3.69
N GLN A 165 -11.96 -3.32 -3.79
CA GLN A 165 -12.43 -2.25 -2.89
C GLN A 165 -12.59 -2.74 -1.45
N ALA A 166 -13.11 -3.96 -1.24
CA ALA A 166 -13.20 -4.57 0.08
C ALA A 166 -11.82 -4.75 0.71
N ALA A 167 -10.83 -5.19 -0.07
CA ALA A 167 -9.46 -5.33 0.38
C ALA A 167 -8.79 -4.00 0.72
N LEU A 168 -8.98 -2.96 -0.10
CA LEU A 168 -8.48 -1.62 0.21
C LEU A 168 -9.11 -1.08 1.50
N THR A 169 -10.39 -1.35 1.72
CA THR A 169 -11.06 -0.99 2.97
C THR A 169 -10.46 -1.71 4.17
N ALA A 170 -10.13 -3.00 4.03
CA ALA A 170 -9.46 -3.78 5.06
C ALA A 170 -8.03 -3.28 5.30
N LEU A 171 -7.29 -2.99 4.22
CA LEU A 171 -5.92 -2.49 4.26
C LEU A 171 -5.81 -1.18 5.06
N PHE A 172 -6.68 -0.21 4.77
CA PHE A 172 -6.70 1.08 5.47
C PHE A 172 -7.56 1.10 6.73
N THR A 173 -8.21 -0.02 7.08
CA THR A 173 -9.22 -0.09 8.16
C THR A 173 -10.25 1.06 8.12
N ALA A 174 -10.56 1.54 6.92
CA ALA A 174 -11.35 2.73 6.65
C ALA A 174 -12.65 2.40 5.88
N PRO A 175 -13.73 1.95 6.55
CA PRO A 175 -14.96 1.53 5.89
C PRO A 175 -15.60 2.65 5.05
N ILE A 176 -15.49 3.90 5.47
CA ILE A 176 -16.04 5.06 4.74
C ILE A 176 -15.32 5.24 3.40
N PHE A 177 -14.00 5.03 3.33
CA PHE A 177 -13.24 5.12 2.09
C PHE A 177 -13.73 4.12 1.03
N GLY A 178 -13.99 2.89 1.43
CA GLY A 178 -14.52 1.85 0.54
C GLY A 178 -15.88 2.18 -0.06
N PHE A 179 -16.71 3.00 0.63
CA PHE A 179 -17.99 3.47 0.10
C PHE A 179 -17.85 4.74 -0.74
N VAL A 180 -17.08 5.71 -0.27
CA VAL A 180 -17.01 7.04 -0.90
C VAL A 180 -16.25 6.97 -2.22
N ALA A 181 -15.14 6.27 -2.30
CA ALA A 181 -14.32 6.20 -3.50
C ALA A 181 -15.08 5.69 -4.74
N PRO A 182 -15.85 4.57 -4.69
CA PRO A 182 -16.64 4.11 -5.83
C PRO A 182 -17.85 4.98 -6.15
N LEU A 183 -18.40 5.71 -5.15
CA LEU A 183 -19.55 6.58 -5.34
C LEU A 183 -19.14 7.98 -5.84
N ALA A 184 -18.00 8.50 -5.39
CA ALA A 184 -17.45 9.77 -5.84
C ALA A 184 -16.92 9.68 -7.28
N GLY A 185 -16.22 8.61 -7.65
CA GLY A 185 -15.75 8.39 -9.02
C GLY A 185 -16.86 8.28 -10.07
N SER A 186 -18.11 8.10 -9.64
CA SER A 186 -19.28 8.20 -10.52
C SER A 186 -19.83 9.63 -10.62
N ALA A 187 -19.32 10.59 -9.83
CA ALA A 187 -19.73 12.00 -9.86
C ALA A 187 -18.79 12.88 -10.69
N ASP A 188 -17.55 12.45 -10.90
CA ASP A 188 -16.54 13.15 -11.70
C ASP A 188 -16.64 12.85 -13.21
N GLY A 189 -17.86 12.77 -13.74
CA GLY A 189 -18.11 12.80 -15.18
C GLY A 189 -17.74 14.12 -15.88
N ARG A 190 -16.88 14.96 -15.30
CA ARG A 190 -16.48 16.27 -15.84
C ARG A 190 -15.00 16.46 -16.12
N GLY A 191 -14.20 15.41 -16.04
CA GLY A 191 -12.75 15.52 -16.23
C GLY A 191 -12.11 14.66 -17.31
N ALA A 192 -12.85 13.73 -17.92
CA ALA A 192 -12.36 12.97 -19.07
C ALA A 192 -12.99 13.60 -20.33
N GLY A 193 -12.14 14.13 -21.21
CA GLY A 193 -12.56 14.69 -22.49
C GLY A 193 -13.44 13.71 -23.28
N GLU A 194 -14.34 14.27 -24.07
CA GLU A 194 -15.45 13.61 -24.79
C GLU A 194 -15.07 12.54 -25.83
N ASP A 195 -13.80 12.06 -25.86
CA ASP A 195 -13.31 11.12 -26.90
C ASP A 195 -12.88 9.75 -26.39
N SER A 196 -13.17 9.39 -25.14
CA SER A 196 -12.91 8.02 -24.64
C SER A 196 -14.21 7.29 -24.40
N ALA A 197 -14.82 6.80 -25.48
CA ALA A 197 -15.80 5.71 -25.47
C ALA A 197 -15.11 4.38 -25.10
N SER A 198 -14.29 4.37 -24.04
CA SER A 198 -13.84 3.15 -23.41
C SER A 198 -14.98 2.69 -22.49
N ASP A 199 -15.46 1.47 -22.69
CA ASP A 199 -16.40 0.75 -21.81
C ASP A 199 -15.83 0.64 -20.39
N GLU A 200 -15.81 1.75 -19.66
CA GLU A 200 -15.38 1.78 -18.26
C GLU A 200 -16.32 0.84 -17.49
N ILE A 201 -15.75 -0.21 -16.90
CA ILE A 201 -16.50 -1.25 -16.22
C ILE A 201 -17.05 -0.67 -14.92
N THR A 202 -18.18 -0.02 -15.02
CA THR A 202 -18.96 0.45 -13.92
C THR A 202 -20.08 -0.53 -13.60
N ILE A 203 -20.33 -0.74 -12.31
CA ILE A 203 -21.47 -1.56 -11.88
C ILE A 203 -22.75 -0.84 -12.31
N LYS A 204 -23.42 -1.34 -13.33
CA LYS A 204 -24.69 -0.81 -13.88
C LYS A 204 -25.88 -1.18 -12.97
N LEU A 205 -25.82 -0.79 -11.71
CA LEU A 205 -26.92 -0.96 -10.74
C LEU A 205 -27.45 0.40 -10.29
N PRO A 206 -28.72 0.51 -9.90
CA PRO A 206 -29.24 1.70 -9.20
C PRO A 206 -28.36 2.03 -7.97
N LYS A 207 -28.18 3.32 -7.66
CA LYS A 207 -27.29 3.78 -6.57
C LYS A 207 -27.51 3.03 -5.25
N ALA A 208 -28.79 2.82 -4.86
CA ALA A 208 -29.12 2.08 -3.64
C ALA A 208 -28.65 0.62 -3.65
N GLN A 209 -28.81 -0.08 -4.77
CA GLN A 209 -28.35 -1.48 -4.89
C GLN A 209 -26.83 -1.56 -4.94
N LYS A 210 -26.19 -0.61 -5.61
CA LYS A 210 -24.73 -0.47 -5.66
C LYS A 210 -24.18 -0.31 -4.24
N THR A 211 -24.75 0.57 -3.42
CA THR A 211 -24.35 0.79 -2.03
C THR A 211 -24.47 -0.50 -1.19
N VAL A 212 -25.56 -1.25 -1.35
CA VAL A 212 -25.75 -2.53 -0.63
C VAL A 212 -24.68 -3.57 -1.04
N VAL A 213 -24.40 -3.70 -2.33
CA VAL A 213 -23.42 -4.66 -2.84
C VAL A 213 -22.01 -4.33 -2.33
N TYR A 214 -21.60 -3.06 -2.40
CA TYR A 214 -20.33 -2.60 -1.81
C TYR A 214 -20.30 -2.82 -0.29
N GLY A 215 -21.41 -2.53 0.40
CA GLY A 215 -21.53 -2.76 1.84
C GLY A 215 -21.30 -4.20 2.25
N ILE A 216 -21.86 -5.15 1.50
CA ILE A 216 -21.68 -6.58 1.76
C ILE A 216 -20.23 -7.00 1.51
N ALA A 217 -19.62 -6.52 0.40
CA ALA A 217 -18.21 -6.82 0.11
C ALA A 217 -17.28 -6.29 1.21
N ILE A 218 -17.49 -5.04 1.62
CA ILE A 218 -16.70 -4.37 2.66
C ILE A 218 -16.90 -5.05 4.01
N ALA A 219 -18.12 -5.36 4.39
CA ALA A 219 -18.41 -6.05 5.64
C ALA A 219 -17.78 -7.45 5.67
N GLY A 220 -17.82 -8.17 4.55
CA GLY A 220 -17.11 -9.45 4.41
C GLY A 220 -15.60 -9.31 4.53
N GLY A 221 -15.02 -8.35 3.84
CA GLY A 221 -13.56 -8.12 3.83
C GLY A 221 -13.03 -7.65 5.18
N LEU A 222 -13.55 -6.53 5.67
CA LEU A 222 -13.13 -5.96 6.95
C LEU A 222 -13.48 -6.89 8.12
N GLY A 223 -14.67 -7.52 8.09
CA GLY A 223 -15.08 -8.47 9.11
C GLY A 223 -14.14 -9.68 9.20
N THR A 224 -13.74 -10.25 8.07
CA THR A 224 -12.80 -11.37 8.03
C THR A 224 -11.40 -10.93 8.49
N TYR A 225 -10.93 -9.78 8.05
CA TYR A 225 -9.65 -9.22 8.46
C TYR A 225 -9.57 -9.03 9.98
N LEU A 226 -10.58 -8.37 10.56
CA LEU A 226 -10.65 -8.15 12.02
C LEU A 226 -10.81 -9.45 12.80
N LEU A 227 -11.61 -10.39 12.32
CA LEU A 227 -11.81 -11.69 12.96
C LEU A 227 -10.51 -12.50 13.01
N LEU A 228 -9.79 -12.58 11.90
CA LEU A 228 -8.50 -13.28 11.84
C LEU A 228 -7.46 -12.60 12.72
N GLY A 229 -7.41 -11.26 12.74
CA GLY A 229 -6.54 -10.49 13.63
C GLY A 229 -6.82 -10.76 15.11
N GLN A 230 -8.10 -10.90 15.49
CA GLN A 230 -8.47 -11.24 16.88
C GLN A 230 -8.16 -12.69 17.25
N LEU A 231 -8.31 -13.63 16.33
CA LEU A 231 -8.11 -15.06 16.60
C LEU A 231 -6.66 -15.50 16.55
N MET A 232 -5.89 -14.96 15.63
CA MET A 232 -4.53 -15.41 15.32
C MET A 232 -3.45 -14.35 15.59
N GLY A 233 -3.86 -13.14 15.96
CA GLY A 233 -2.95 -12.00 16.07
C GLY A 233 -2.55 -11.47 14.68
N GLY A 234 -1.68 -10.45 14.67
CA GLY A 234 -1.25 -9.78 13.45
C GLY A 234 -2.36 -8.92 12.85
N GLY A 235 -1.98 -8.14 11.88
CA GLY A 235 -2.88 -7.21 11.25
C GLY A 235 -2.60 -5.79 11.71
N MET A 236 -1.78 -5.09 10.95
CA MET A 236 -1.39 -3.72 11.21
C MET A 236 -2.62 -2.81 11.14
N GLY A 237 -3.02 -2.27 12.28
CA GLY A 237 -4.00 -1.18 12.33
C GLY A 237 -3.31 0.15 12.08
N MET A 238 -3.97 1.10 11.43
CA MET A 238 -3.45 2.46 11.45
C MET A 238 -3.40 3.00 12.88
N PRO A 239 -2.31 3.70 13.28
CA PRO A 239 -2.21 4.32 14.59
C PRO A 239 -3.45 5.19 14.86
N ARG A 240 -4.04 5.01 16.04
CA ARG A 240 -5.21 5.79 16.45
C ARG A 240 -4.76 6.88 17.41
N PHE A 241 -4.76 8.10 16.92
CA PHE A 241 -4.55 9.26 17.75
C PHE A 241 -5.79 9.50 18.64
N GLU A 242 -5.54 9.93 19.87
CA GLU A 242 -6.63 10.39 20.72
C GLU A 242 -7.35 11.58 20.06
N ALA A 243 -8.68 11.62 20.22
CA ALA A 243 -9.47 12.73 19.71
C ALA A 243 -9.10 14.01 20.48
N ALA A 244 -8.51 14.98 19.80
CA ALA A 244 -8.25 16.29 20.36
C ALA A 244 -9.52 17.15 20.26
N GLU A 245 -9.82 17.91 21.31
CA GLU A 245 -10.85 18.95 21.25
C GLU A 245 -10.34 20.08 20.35
N VAL A 246 -11.10 20.39 19.31
CA VAL A 246 -10.75 21.45 18.36
C VAL A 246 -11.07 22.81 18.98
N GLY A 247 -10.07 23.50 19.47
CA GLY A 247 -10.16 24.86 20.01
C GLY A 247 -9.59 25.91 19.05
N ASN A 248 -9.52 27.15 19.54
CA ASN A 248 -8.98 28.26 18.74
C ASN A 248 -7.48 28.10 18.47
N LEU A 249 -6.74 27.44 19.35
CA LEU A 249 -5.30 27.21 19.20
C LEU A 249 -5.01 26.25 18.04
N GLU A 250 -5.79 25.18 17.93
CA GLU A 250 -5.69 24.19 16.86
C GLU A 250 -6.01 24.81 15.50
N LEU A 251 -7.00 25.69 15.44
CA LEU A 251 -7.33 26.45 14.23
C LEU A 251 -6.21 27.41 13.79
N VAL A 252 -5.51 28.05 14.74
CA VAL A 252 -4.35 28.90 14.42
C VAL A 252 -3.18 28.07 13.86
N TRP A 253 -2.95 26.87 14.39
CA TRP A 253 -1.90 25.99 13.90
C TRP A 253 -2.19 25.30 12.58
N LEU A 254 -3.44 25.32 12.11
CA LEU A 254 -3.84 24.69 10.84
C LEU A 254 -3.01 25.26 9.66
N ILE A 255 -2.83 26.57 9.59
CA ILE A 255 -2.10 27.23 8.49
C ILE A 255 -0.60 26.87 8.51
N PRO A 256 0.16 27.00 9.63
CA PRO A 256 1.53 26.54 9.70
C PRO A 256 1.69 25.06 9.35
N LEU A 257 0.81 24.18 9.85
CA LEU A 257 0.85 22.75 9.54
C LEU A 257 0.58 22.46 8.06
N ALA A 258 -0.37 23.15 7.45
CA ALA A 258 -0.65 23.04 6.02
C ALA A 258 0.56 23.48 5.17
N LEU A 259 1.27 24.55 5.57
CA LEU A 259 2.50 24.98 4.91
C LEU A 259 3.61 23.92 5.03
N VAL A 260 3.82 23.36 6.21
CA VAL A 260 4.78 22.26 6.41
C VAL A 260 4.42 21.05 5.55
N GLY A 261 3.15 20.64 5.55
CA GLY A 261 2.66 19.56 4.69
C GLY A 261 2.90 19.83 3.20
N THR A 262 2.69 21.08 2.76
CA THR A 262 2.98 21.50 1.38
C THR A 262 4.47 21.38 1.04
N VAL A 263 5.35 21.78 1.94
CA VAL A 263 6.81 21.64 1.75
C VAL A 263 7.21 20.17 1.68
N CYS A 264 6.67 19.32 2.56
CA CYS A 264 6.93 17.88 2.53
C CYS A 264 6.44 17.25 1.20
N GLY A 265 5.24 17.61 0.76
CA GLY A 265 4.70 17.15 -0.52
C GLY A 265 5.53 17.63 -1.72
N TRP A 266 6.02 18.86 -1.69
CA TRP A 266 6.91 19.39 -2.72
C TRP A 266 8.27 18.64 -2.74
N LEU A 267 8.85 18.37 -1.57
CA LEU A 267 10.09 17.59 -1.46
C LEU A 267 9.90 16.16 -1.98
N TYR A 268 8.78 15.52 -1.65
CA TYR A 268 8.41 14.21 -2.20
C TYR A 268 8.38 14.26 -3.74
N PHE A 269 7.67 15.22 -4.31
CA PHE A 269 7.55 15.40 -5.76
C PHE A 269 8.91 15.63 -6.44
N VAL A 270 9.76 16.49 -5.88
CA VAL A 270 11.12 16.72 -6.39
C VAL A 270 11.96 15.44 -6.33
N SER A 271 11.88 14.70 -5.22
CA SER A 271 12.60 13.44 -5.05
C SER A 271 12.11 12.35 -6.01
N GLU A 272 10.81 12.30 -6.29
CA GLU A 272 10.21 11.37 -7.26
C GLU A 272 10.79 11.63 -8.66
N HIS A 273 10.75 12.87 -9.15
CA HIS A 273 11.31 13.24 -10.45
C HIS A 273 12.82 12.99 -10.55
N ALA A 274 13.57 13.30 -9.48
CA ALA A 274 14.99 13.02 -9.42
C ALA A 274 15.28 11.51 -9.48
N SER A 275 14.49 10.72 -8.78
CA SER A 275 14.60 9.26 -8.74
C SER A 275 14.25 8.62 -10.08
N GLU A 276 13.23 9.12 -10.77
CA GLU A 276 12.87 8.69 -12.13
C GLU A 276 13.98 9.03 -13.11
N ALA A 277 14.49 10.27 -13.09
CA ALA A 277 15.57 10.71 -13.97
C ALA A 277 16.83 9.86 -13.77
N LEU A 278 17.19 9.59 -12.51
CA LEU A 278 18.32 8.73 -12.19
C LEU A 278 18.07 7.27 -12.59
N SER A 279 16.86 6.77 -12.40
CA SER A 279 16.44 5.43 -12.86
C SER A 279 16.59 5.28 -14.38
N HIS A 280 16.20 6.31 -15.14
CA HIS A 280 16.40 6.34 -16.59
C HIS A 280 17.88 6.39 -16.99
N ALA A 281 18.69 7.17 -16.28
CA ALA A 281 20.14 7.26 -16.54
C ALA A 281 20.88 5.95 -16.26
N ILE A 282 20.47 5.19 -15.22
CA ILE A 282 21.05 3.87 -14.90
C ILE A 282 20.63 2.81 -15.93
N GLY A 283 19.46 2.99 -16.57
CA GLY A 283 18.92 2.05 -17.57
C GLY A 283 18.40 0.75 -16.97
N GLU A 284 18.41 -0.33 -17.75
CA GLU A 284 17.88 -1.65 -17.37
C GLU A 284 18.85 -2.45 -16.45
N ARG A 285 19.18 -1.88 -15.29
CA ARG A 285 20.08 -2.49 -14.29
C ARG A 285 19.41 -2.59 -12.92
N PRO A 286 18.46 -3.54 -12.73
CA PRO A 286 17.68 -3.61 -11.51
C PRO A 286 18.53 -3.78 -10.25
N VAL A 287 19.60 -4.59 -10.30
CA VAL A 287 20.49 -4.78 -9.14
C VAL A 287 21.15 -3.46 -8.71
N VAL A 288 21.60 -2.65 -9.66
CA VAL A 288 22.25 -1.36 -9.34
C VAL A 288 21.24 -0.39 -8.72
N LYS A 289 20.03 -0.33 -9.26
CA LYS A 289 18.94 0.52 -8.73
C LYS A 289 18.59 0.12 -7.30
N ALA A 290 18.30 -1.16 -7.08
CA ALA A 290 17.93 -1.67 -5.76
C ALA A 290 19.07 -1.51 -4.73
N MET A 291 20.32 -1.70 -5.15
CA MET A 291 21.49 -1.45 -4.29
C MET A 291 21.64 0.01 -3.90
N LEU A 292 21.37 0.95 -4.81
CA LEU A 292 21.39 2.38 -4.49
C LEU A 292 20.28 2.76 -3.52
N ALA A 293 19.07 2.21 -3.69
CA ALA A 293 17.99 2.39 -2.74
C ALA A 293 18.34 1.82 -1.37
N GLY A 294 18.87 0.58 -1.34
CA GLY A 294 19.32 -0.08 -0.12
C GLY A 294 20.43 0.70 0.59
N LEU A 295 21.37 1.27 -0.17
CA LEU A 295 22.44 2.11 0.39
C LEU A 295 21.89 3.43 0.98
N ALA A 296 21.00 4.11 0.25
CA ALA A 296 20.36 5.34 0.76
C ALA A 296 19.58 5.06 2.05
N LEU A 297 18.81 3.96 2.05
CA LEU A 297 18.06 3.51 3.22
C LEU A 297 18.99 3.11 4.38
N ALA A 298 20.10 2.42 4.08
CA ALA A 298 21.10 2.03 5.07
C ALA A 298 21.71 3.25 5.78
N ILE A 299 22.09 4.28 5.02
CA ILE A 299 22.64 5.51 5.56
C ILE A 299 21.60 6.27 6.37
N CYS A 300 20.43 6.53 5.78
CA CYS A 300 19.36 7.28 6.46
C CYS A 300 18.82 6.53 7.67
N GLY A 301 18.58 5.23 7.56
CA GLY A 301 18.04 4.41 8.65
C GLY A 301 19.01 4.25 9.83
N THR A 302 20.33 4.28 9.59
CA THR A 302 21.32 4.24 10.67
C THR A 302 21.36 5.55 11.44
N VAL A 303 21.21 6.70 10.77
CA VAL A 303 21.25 8.03 11.41
C VAL A 303 19.89 8.45 11.95
N LEU A 304 18.81 8.15 11.21
CA LEU A 304 17.43 8.53 11.52
C LEU A 304 16.52 7.28 11.42
N PRO A 305 16.46 6.44 12.47
CA PRO A 305 15.75 5.14 12.43
C PRO A 305 14.28 5.24 12.01
N TYR A 306 13.59 6.30 12.40
CA TYR A 306 12.19 6.55 12.07
C TYR A 306 11.93 6.81 10.57
N THR A 307 12.97 6.93 9.74
CA THR A 307 12.81 7.03 8.27
C THR A 307 12.54 5.68 7.60
N MET A 308 12.84 4.58 8.28
CA MET A 308 12.65 3.21 7.78
C MET A 308 11.18 2.79 7.87
N PHE A 309 10.85 1.72 7.16
CA PHE A 309 9.53 1.09 7.10
C PHE A 309 8.39 2.04 6.64
N ALA A 310 7.17 1.55 6.65
CA ALA A 310 5.98 2.33 6.28
C ALA A 310 5.74 3.52 7.21
N GLY A 311 5.95 3.33 8.51
CA GLY A 311 5.84 4.39 9.51
C GLY A 311 4.72 4.17 10.53
N GLU A 312 3.90 3.14 10.37
CA GLU A 312 2.76 2.85 11.24
C GLU A 312 3.24 2.50 12.66
N THR A 313 4.10 1.49 12.80
CA THR A 313 4.70 1.13 14.09
C THR A 313 5.53 2.26 14.69
N GLN A 314 6.25 3.01 13.84
CA GLN A 314 7.02 4.16 14.28
C GLN A 314 6.13 5.29 14.82
N ALA A 315 4.94 5.47 14.23
CA ALA A 315 3.98 6.46 14.70
C ALA A 315 3.45 6.10 16.10
N ASP A 316 3.17 4.82 16.36
CA ASP A 316 2.76 4.36 17.70
C ASP A 316 3.84 4.64 18.75
N VAL A 317 5.09 4.30 18.46
CA VAL A 317 6.23 4.59 19.36
C VAL A 317 6.41 6.11 19.54
N LEU A 318 6.27 6.89 18.46
CA LEU A 318 6.38 8.35 18.52
C LEU A 318 5.28 8.99 19.36
N MET A 319 4.06 8.46 19.38
CA MET A 319 2.98 8.97 20.22
C MET A 319 3.35 8.95 21.71
N GLU A 320 4.14 7.97 22.14
CA GLU A 320 4.57 7.85 23.53
C GLU A 320 5.88 8.60 23.81
N THR A 321 6.76 8.69 22.81
CA THR A 321 8.16 9.14 23.02
C THR A 321 8.51 10.49 22.42
N TYR A 322 7.61 11.14 21.67
CA TYR A 322 7.92 12.36 20.91
C TYR A 322 8.45 13.53 21.78
N LEU A 323 8.04 13.62 23.05
CA LEU A 323 8.52 14.64 23.99
C LEU A 323 9.99 14.43 24.40
N THR A 324 10.50 13.21 24.28
CA THR A 324 11.90 12.87 24.64
C THR A 324 12.87 13.12 23.49
N ILE A 325 12.36 13.29 22.25
CA ILE A 325 13.16 13.45 21.04
C ILE A 325 13.26 14.94 20.69
N PRO A 326 14.48 15.47 20.42
CA PRO A 326 14.62 16.86 19.99
C PRO A 326 13.79 17.19 18.76
N ALA A 327 13.05 18.30 18.76
CA ALA A 327 12.17 18.70 17.65
C ALA A 327 12.91 18.78 16.30
N GLY A 328 14.19 19.21 16.31
CA GLY A 328 15.00 19.24 15.08
C GLY A 328 15.22 17.86 14.46
N VAL A 329 15.33 16.80 15.28
CA VAL A 329 15.46 15.42 14.81
C VAL A 329 14.15 14.94 14.20
N LEU A 330 13.00 15.24 14.81
CA LEU A 330 11.69 14.90 14.28
C LEU A 330 11.43 15.59 12.93
N ILE A 331 11.76 16.88 12.82
CA ILE A 331 11.64 17.63 11.56
C ILE A 331 12.56 17.04 10.49
N ALA A 332 13.82 16.79 10.82
CA ALA A 332 14.78 16.18 9.90
C ALA A 332 14.31 14.80 9.43
N THR A 333 13.79 13.98 10.35
CA THR A 333 13.23 12.66 10.04
C THR A 333 12.07 12.76 9.04
N GLY A 334 11.11 13.67 9.27
CA GLY A 334 9.98 13.87 8.37
C GLY A 334 10.40 14.30 6.96
N LEU A 335 11.32 15.26 6.88
CA LEU A 335 11.86 15.74 5.60
C LEU A 335 12.65 14.65 4.86
N VAL A 336 13.55 13.96 5.56
CA VAL A 336 14.34 12.86 4.96
C VAL A 336 13.44 11.71 4.55
N LYS A 337 12.41 11.35 5.34
CA LYS A 337 11.44 10.30 4.98
C LYS A 337 10.67 10.68 3.71
N ALA A 338 10.21 11.93 3.59
CA ALA A 338 9.54 12.40 2.38
C ALA A 338 10.43 12.30 1.13
N MET A 339 11.74 12.51 1.27
CA MET A 339 12.71 12.37 0.17
C MET A 339 13.12 10.92 -0.09
N LEU A 340 13.08 10.04 0.91
CA LEU A 340 13.55 8.65 0.79
C LEU A 340 12.47 7.72 0.23
N THR A 341 11.19 8.04 0.40
CA THR A 341 10.08 7.19 -0.05
C THR A 341 10.06 6.98 -1.57
N PRO A 342 10.19 8.01 -2.44
CA PRO A 342 10.19 7.80 -3.89
C PRO A 342 11.33 6.90 -4.40
N PRO A 343 12.62 7.09 -4.04
CA PRO A 343 13.66 6.16 -4.46
C PRO A 343 13.45 4.75 -3.90
N SER A 344 12.92 4.62 -2.69
CA SER A 344 12.61 3.30 -2.12
C SER A 344 11.55 2.56 -2.93
N SER A 345 10.55 3.24 -3.46
CA SER A 345 9.52 2.63 -4.30
C SER A 345 10.01 2.35 -5.73
N ILE A 346 10.53 3.37 -6.42
CA ILE A 346 10.90 3.29 -7.84
C ILE A 346 12.04 2.29 -8.06
N TRP A 347 13.03 2.26 -7.16
CA TRP A 347 14.21 1.41 -7.31
C TRP A 347 14.06 0.03 -6.68
N ALA A 348 13.06 -0.15 -5.82
CA ALA A 348 12.70 -1.48 -5.30
C ALA A 348 11.75 -2.26 -6.21
N GLY A 349 11.58 -1.84 -7.46
CA GLY A 349 10.80 -2.55 -8.46
C GLY A 349 9.29 -2.27 -8.43
N VAL A 350 8.86 -1.21 -7.72
CA VAL A 350 7.52 -0.66 -7.90
C VAL A 350 7.54 0.19 -9.18
N ALA A 351 6.66 -0.12 -10.12
CA ALA A 351 6.62 0.60 -11.39
C ALA A 351 6.27 2.08 -11.12
N ALA A 352 7.18 2.98 -11.52
CA ALA A 352 6.90 4.40 -11.43
C ALA A 352 5.71 4.75 -12.32
N THR A 353 4.77 5.50 -11.79
CA THR A 353 3.71 6.10 -12.58
C THR A 353 4.38 7.10 -13.52
N SER A 354 4.65 6.70 -14.78
CA SER A 354 5.04 7.68 -15.80
C SER A 354 3.83 8.55 -16.09
N SER A 355 3.53 9.48 -15.19
CA SER A 355 2.65 10.60 -15.49
C SER A 355 3.37 11.47 -16.50
N ARG A 356 3.37 11.03 -17.77
CA ARG A 356 3.57 11.93 -18.90
C ARG A 356 2.35 12.85 -18.94
N LEU A 357 2.22 13.72 -17.96
CA LEU A 357 1.57 15.00 -18.19
C LEU A 357 2.48 15.72 -19.17
N SER A 358 2.24 15.46 -20.45
CA SER A 358 2.74 16.32 -21.53
C SER A 358 2.11 17.69 -21.33
N PHE A 359 2.74 18.53 -20.53
CA PHE A 359 2.61 19.96 -20.68
C PHE A 359 3.20 20.30 -22.06
N ARG A 360 2.37 20.16 -23.10
CA ARG A 360 2.60 20.88 -24.34
C ARG A 360 2.20 22.34 -24.06
N ALA A 361 3.22 23.18 -23.88
CA ALA A 361 3.11 24.62 -24.05
C ALA A 361 2.67 24.94 -25.48
#